data_9a60b56d919859aaeeaa18f5346eaf7d
#
_entry.id   9a60b56d919859aaeeaa18f5346eaf7d
#
_cell.length_a   1.000
_cell.length_b   1.000
_cell.length_c   1.000
_cell.angle_alpha   90.00
_cell.angle_beta   90.00
_cell.angle_gamma   90.00
#
_symmetry.space_group_name_H-M   'P 1'
#
loop_
_entity.id
_entity.type
_entity.pdbx_description
1 polymer ?
#
loop_
_entity_poly.entity_id
_entity_poly.type
_entity_poly.pdbx_seq_one_letter_code
_entity_poly.pdbx_strand_id
1 'polypeptide(L)'
;MDIDRLTLTVSTGLALLMLLPLLDQYIKLFPALIGSLFSTSTAVRTEDKCKLSRSRNHLFTISILPFCILVWHKELYSQDWMGQLEAPWDFLSTAGVVLLYFLLRYAIKICMPAPRISKKVYAAFCGLPRTFLIILMTILLPPCIAMDAFNVPLGTEKIVLYTLSTICYILFLARRFHIFTSEGNFLQAILYLCTLEILPTAVLVVTLVVF
;
A
#
# COMPACT_ATOMS: atom_id res chain seq x y z
N MET A 1 17.98 -15.13 23.88
CA MET A 1 17.36 -15.10 22.54
C MET A 1 16.68 -13.75 22.43
N ASP A 2 17.16 -12.90 21.57
CA ASP A 2 16.69 -11.51 21.51
C ASP A 2 15.22 -11.50 21.09
N ILE A 3 14.38 -10.84 21.88
CA ILE A 3 12.92 -10.76 21.66
C ILE A 3 12.62 -10.21 20.27
N ASP A 4 13.44 -9.26 19.78
CA ASP A 4 13.33 -8.67 18.45
C ASP A 4 13.50 -9.73 17.34
N ARG A 5 14.50 -10.59 17.46
CA ARG A 5 14.72 -11.69 16.49
C ARG A 5 13.59 -12.71 16.52
N LEU A 6 13.04 -13.00 17.71
CA LEU A 6 11.89 -13.89 17.83
C LEU A 6 10.67 -13.29 17.14
N THR A 7 10.36 -12.00 17.40
CA THR A 7 9.23 -11.28 16.82
C THR A 7 9.36 -11.22 15.30
N LEU A 8 10.55 -10.93 14.77
CA LEU A 8 10.83 -10.90 13.34
C LEU A 8 10.64 -12.29 12.72
N THR A 9 11.18 -13.34 13.35
CA THR A 9 11.09 -14.71 12.82
C THR A 9 9.64 -15.19 12.79
N VAL A 10 8.88 -14.95 13.85
CA VAL A 10 7.47 -15.36 13.96
C VAL A 10 6.61 -14.58 12.96
N SER A 11 6.78 -13.26 12.87
CA SER A 11 5.99 -12.42 11.96
C SER A 11 6.31 -12.72 10.49
N THR A 12 7.57 -12.93 10.15
CA THR A 12 8.00 -13.30 8.80
C THR A 12 7.54 -14.71 8.43
N GLY A 13 7.62 -15.65 9.35
CA GLY A 13 7.10 -17.02 9.17
C GLY A 13 5.60 -17.01 8.93
N LEU A 14 4.84 -16.22 9.68
CA LEU A 14 3.40 -16.08 9.51
C LEU A 14 3.06 -15.45 8.15
N ALA A 15 3.79 -14.40 7.74
CA ALA A 15 3.60 -13.74 6.44
C ALA A 15 3.89 -14.70 5.28
N LEU A 16 4.97 -15.49 5.34
CA LEU A 16 5.29 -16.51 4.35
C LEU A 16 4.21 -17.59 4.28
N LEU A 17 3.75 -18.08 5.41
CA LEU A 17 2.71 -19.10 5.49
C LEU A 17 1.39 -18.62 4.90
N MET A 18 1.06 -17.32 5.05
CA MET A 18 -0.12 -16.71 4.43
C MET A 18 0.05 -16.45 2.93
N LEU A 19 1.26 -16.13 2.45
CA LEU A 19 1.52 -15.82 1.04
C LEU A 19 1.64 -17.06 0.16
N LEU A 20 2.21 -18.18 0.67
CA LEU A 20 2.45 -19.40 -0.10
C LEU A 20 1.20 -19.94 -0.82
N PRO A 21 0.03 -20.13 -0.17
CA PRO A 21 -1.16 -20.65 -0.86
C PRO A 21 -1.75 -19.68 -1.89
N LEU A 22 -1.35 -18.41 -1.85
CA LEU A 22 -1.84 -17.37 -2.76
C LEU A 22 -0.91 -17.10 -3.93
N LEU A 23 0.27 -17.72 -3.98
CA LEU A 23 1.25 -17.54 -5.05
C LEU A 23 0.65 -17.81 -6.43
N ASP A 24 -0.14 -18.88 -6.57
CA ASP A 24 -0.82 -19.21 -7.83
C ASP A 24 -1.85 -18.15 -8.23
N GLN A 25 -2.61 -17.64 -7.25
CA GLN A 25 -3.56 -16.55 -7.49
C GLN A 25 -2.86 -15.25 -7.85
N TYR A 26 -1.71 -14.98 -7.20
CA TYR A 26 -0.88 -13.82 -7.46
C TYR A 26 -0.32 -13.84 -8.89
N ILE A 27 0.28 -14.93 -9.33
CA ILE A 27 0.83 -15.08 -10.68
C ILE A 27 -0.25 -14.89 -11.74
N LYS A 28 -1.44 -15.47 -11.55
CA LYS A 28 -2.58 -15.32 -12.46
C LYS A 28 -3.17 -13.91 -12.50
N LEU A 29 -3.11 -13.20 -11.37
CA LEU A 29 -3.66 -11.86 -11.24
C LEU A 29 -2.69 -10.77 -11.69
N PHE A 30 -1.38 -11.01 -11.59
CA PHE A 30 -0.32 -10.03 -11.83
C PHE A 30 -0.41 -9.29 -13.18
N PRO A 31 -0.65 -9.98 -14.33
CA PRO A 31 -0.83 -9.28 -15.60
C PRO A 31 -2.03 -8.31 -15.59
N ALA A 32 -3.12 -8.69 -14.92
CA ALA A 32 -4.30 -7.83 -14.80
C ALA A 32 -4.05 -6.63 -13.87
N LEU A 33 -3.26 -6.81 -12.80
CA LEU A 33 -2.85 -5.73 -11.90
C LEU A 33 -1.97 -4.71 -12.64
N ILE A 34 -0.94 -5.18 -13.33
CA ILE A 34 -0.08 -4.31 -14.16
C ILE A 34 -0.90 -3.64 -15.25
N GLY A 35 -1.72 -4.38 -15.99
CA GLY A 35 -2.59 -3.84 -17.03
C GLY A 35 -3.52 -2.74 -16.52
N SER A 36 -3.99 -2.83 -15.27
CA SER A 36 -4.85 -1.79 -14.65
C SER A 36 -4.11 -0.48 -14.36
N LEU A 37 -2.79 -0.52 -14.21
CA LEU A 37 -1.97 0.70 -14.09
C LEU A 37 -1.83 1.45 -15.42
N PHE A 38 -1.81 0.74 -16.54
CA PHE A 38 -1.58 1.36 -17.85
C PHE A 38 -2.87 1.63 -18.63
N SER A 39 -3.93 0.82 -18.44
CA SER A 39 -5.17 0.91 -19.20
C SER A 39 -6.42 1.05 -18.33
N THR A 40 -7.23 2.10 -18.60
CA THR A 40 -8.51 2.33 -17.91
C THR A 40 -9.51 1.21 -18.23
N SER A 41 -9.54 0.71 -19.45
CA SER A 41 -10.39 -0.41 -19.84
C SER A 41 -10.06 -1.68 -19.08
N THR A 42 -8.77 -1.96 -18.84
CA THR A 42 -8.33 -3.10 -18.04
C THR A 42 -8.69 -2.91 -16.56
N ALA A 43 -8.55 -1.71 -16.01
CA ALA A 43 -8.95 -1.41 -14.65
C ALA A 43 -10.47 -1.64 -14.44
N VAL A 44 -11.31 -1.12 -15.34
CA VAL A 44 -12.76 -1.34 -15.32
C VAL A 44 -13.11 -2.82 -15.50
N ARG A 45 -12.46 -3.52 -16.44
CA ARG A 45 -12.68 -4.96 -16.69
C ARG A 45 -12.30 -5.82 -15.49
N THR A 46 -11.30 -5.41 -14.72
CA THR A 46 -10.89 -6.13 -13.49
C THR A 46 -11.96 -6.02 -12.41
N GLU A 47 -12.63 -4.88 -12.31
CA GLU A 47 -13.75 -4.69 -11.38
C GLU A 47 -15.03 -5.40 -11.83
N ASP A 48 -15.34 -5.38 -13.13
CA ASP A 48 -16.51 -6.07 -13.67
C ASP A 48 -16.45 -7.60 -13.45
N LYS A 49 -15.24 -8.18 -13.40
CA LYS A 49 -15.05 -9.60 -13.10
C LYS A 49 -15.02 -9.84 -11.59
N CYS A 50 -16.15 -10.20 -11.01
CA CYS A 50 -16.30 -10.46 -9.56
C CYS A 50 -15.22 -11.38 -8.98
N LYS A 51 -14.78 -12.42 -9.72
CA LYS A 51 -13.72 -13.33 -9.30
C LYS A 51 -12.36 -12.63 -9.17
N LEU A 52 -12.00 -11.77 -10.14
CA LEU A 52 -10.73 -11.03 -10.11
C LEU A 52 -10.72 -9.99 -8.99
N SER A 53 -11.81 -9.25 -8.83
CA SER A 53 -11.96 -8.26 -7.77
C SER A 53 -11.89 -8.91 -6.38
N ARG A 54 -12.52 -10.07 -6.19
CA ARG A 54 -12.46 -10.83 -4.93
C ARG A 54 -11.03 -11.32 -4.65
N SER A 55 -10.37 -11.94 -5.62
CA SER A 55 -8.97 -12.42 -5.47
C SER A 55 -8.02 -11.27 -5.13
N ARG A 56 -8.17 -10.11 -5.79
CA ARG A 56 -7.38 -8.91 -5.47
C ARG A 56 -7.62 -8.43 -4.05
N ASN A 57 -8.88 -8.42 -3.59
CA ASN A 57 -9.20 -8.00 -2.23
C ASN A 57 -8.58 -8.95 -1.19
N HIS A 58 -8.60 -10.26 -1.42
CA HIS A 58 -7.92 -11.23 -0.56
C HIS A 58 -6.40 -11.00 -0.53
N LEU A 59 -5.77 -10.86 -1.70
CA LEU A 59 -4.34 -10.56 -1.78
C LEU A 59 -3.98 -9.26 -1.08
N PHE A 60 -4.78 -8.19 -1.25
CA PHE A 60 -4.58 -6.94 -0.53
C PHE A 60 -4.61 -7.11 0.98
N THR A 61 -5.62 -7.80 1.52
CA THR A 61 -5.75 -8.00 2.98
C THR A 61 -4.55 -8.75 3.54
N ILE A 62 -4.06 -9.77 2.83
CA ILE A 62 -2.90 -10.56 3.27
C ILE A 62 -1.61 -9.77 3.09
N SER A 63 -1.49 -8.92 2.07
CA SER A 63 -0.31 -8.08 1.84
C SER A 63 -0.12 -6.98 2.89
N ILE A 64 -1.12 -6.67 3.70
CA ILE A 64 -0.98 -5.69 4.80
C ILE A 64 0.05 -6.16 5.83
N LEU A 65 0.04 -7.45 6.20
CA LEU A 65 0.96 -7.98 7.19
C LEU A 65 2.43 -7.88 6.75
N PRO A 66 2.85 -8.42 5.58
CA PRO A 66 4.23 -8.25 5.12
C PRO A 66 4.60 -6.77 4.88
N PHE A 67 3.64 -5.90 4.54
CA PHE A 67 3.88 -4.47 4.47
C PHE A 67 4.22 -3.88 5.86
N CYS A 68 3.47 -4.22 6.89
CA CYS A 68 3.76 -3.79 8.26
C CYS A 68 5.14 -4.28 8.73
N ILE A 69 5.50 -5.55 8.41
CA ILE A 69 6.81 -6.11 8.75
C ILE A 69 7.94 -5.34 8.05
N LEU A 70 7.77 -5.03 6.76
CA LEU A 70 8.76 -4.28 5.99
C LEU A 70 8.95 -2.87 6.56
N VAL A 71 7.85 -2.16 6.85
CA VAL A 71 7.88 -0.81 7.43
C VAL A 71 8.57 -0.81 8.79
N TRP A 72 8.25 -1.79 9.64
CA TRP A 72 8.84 -1.94 10.97
C TRP A 72 10.32 -2.34 10.89
N HIS A 73 10.64 -3.42 10.17
CA HIS A 73 12.00 -3.96 10.10
C HIS A 73 13.01 -2.99 9.49
N LYS A 74 12.57 -2.20 8.51
CA LYS A 74 13.41 -1.16 7.87
C LYS A 74 13.29 0.20 8.54
N GLU A 75 12.57 0.27 9.66
CA GLU A 75 12.33 1.51 10.42
C GLU A 75 11.88 2.66 9.49
N LEU A 76 11.04 2.34 8.48
CA LEU A 76 10.54 3.35 7.54
C LEU A 76 9.57 4.33 8.20
N TYR A 77 8.97 3.95 9.30
CA TYR A 77 8.15 4.80 10.15
C TYR A 77 8.60 4.58 11.59
N SER A 78 9.57 5.36 12.05
CA SER A 78 10.03 5.32 13.43
C SER A 78 9.91 6.72 14.03
N GLN A 79 9.21 6.80 15.14
CA GLN A 79 9.11 8.00 15.97
C GLN A 79 9.92 7.77 17.25
N ASP A 80 10.41 8.83 17.88
CA ASP A 80 11.25 8.74 19.10
C ASP A 80 10.59 7.93 20.22
N TRP A 81 9.27 8.05 20.37
CA TRP A 81 8.51 7.29 21.37
C TRP A 81 8.35 5.81 21.01
N MET A 82 8.36 5.45 19.71
CA MET A 82 8.30 4.06 19.26
C MET A 82 9.61 3.33 19.53
N GLY A 83 10.76 3.99 19.30
CA GLY A 83 12.08 3.42 19.58
C GLY A 83 12.34 3.16 21.08
N GLN A 84 11.51 3.69 21.97
CA GLN A 84 11.55 3.40 23.42
C GLN A 84 10.73 2.14 23.80
N LEU A 85 9.92 1.63 22.88
CA LEU A 85 9.10 0.44 23.10
C LEU A 85 9.92 -0.82 22.81
N GLU A 86 9.88 -1.77 23.74
CA GLU A 86 10.44 -3.11 23.50
C GLU A 86 9.52 -3.91 22.55
N ALA A 87 10.11 -4.80 21.75
CA ALA A 87 9.34 -5.76 20.99
C ALA A 87 8.53 -6.67 21.94
N PRO A 88 7.27 -7.02 21.64
CA PRO A 88 6.54 -6.82 20.36
C PRO A 88 5.76 -5.50 20.22
N TRP A 89 5.82 -4.60 21.22
CA TRP A 89 5.00 -3.38 21.24
C TRP A 89 5.36 -2.39 20.12
N ASP A 90 6.65 -2.29 19.76
CA ASP A 90 7.11 -1.48 18.65
C ASP A 90 6.50 -1.94 17.30
N PHE A 91 6.51 -3.24 17.03
CA PHE A 91 5.83 -3.82 15.86
C PHE A 91 4.33 -3.54 15.88
N LEU A 92 3.68 -3.67 17.05
CA LEU A 92 2.25 -3.47 17.20
C LEU A 92 1.87 -2.00 16.97
N SER A 93 2.70 -1.05 17.42
CA SER A 93 2.50 0.38 17.20
C SER A 93 2.61 0.74 15.71
N THR A 94 3.61 0.23 15.02
CA THR A 94 3.78 0.40 13.56
C THR A 94 2.60 -0.18 12.79
N ALA A 95 2.17 -1.39 13.12
CA ALA A 95 0.97 -1.99 12.53
C ALA A 95 -0.30 -1.19 12.82
N GLY A 96 -0.41 -0.63 14.03
CA GLY A 96 -1.50 0.26 14.44
C GLY A 96 -1.58 1.53 13.58
N VAL A 97 -0.45 2.18 13.32
CA VAL A 97 -0.38 3.37 12.44
C VAL A 97 -0.81 3.03 11.01
N VAL A 98 -0.32 1.92 10.46
CA VAL A 98 -0.71 1.46 9.11
C VAL A 98 -2.21 1.18 9.05
N LEU A 99 -2.78 0.50 10.05
CA LEU A 99 -4.21 0.23 10.13
C LEU A 99 -5.02 1.53 10.28
N LEU A 100 -4.56 2.45 11.11
CA LEU A 100 -5.20 3.76 11.30
C LEU A 100 -5.23 4.57 10.00
N TYR A 101 -4.15 4.53 9.20
CA TYR A 101 -4.12 5.14 7.87
C TYR A 101 -5.21 4.58 6.95
N PHE A 102 -5.38 3.25 6.90
CA PHE A 102 -6.43 2.63 6.09
C PHE A 102 -7.83 2.93 6.61
N LEU A 103 -8.02 2.99 7.94
CA LEU A 103 -9.30 3.35 8.57
C LEU A 103 -9.67 4.79 8.29
N LEU A 104 -8.72 5.73 8.44
CA LEU A 104 -8.93 7.15 8.11
C LEU A 104 -9.35 7.33 6.66
N ARG A 105 -8.65 6.68 5.74
CA ARG A 105 -8.98 6.71 4.33
C ARG A 105 -10.36 6.13 4.03
N TYR A 106 -10.75 5.05 4.72
CA TYR A 106 -12.07 4.46 4.59
C TYR A 106 -13.16 5.38 5.13
N ALA A 107 -12.92 6.03 6.28
CA ALA A 107 -13.84 7.00 6.87
C ALA A 107 -14.06 8.21 5.95
N ILE A 108 -13.00 8.79 5.40
CA ILE A 108 -13.09 9.90 4.45
C ILE A 108 -13.92 9.48 3.22
N LYS A 109 -13.68 8.27 2.69
CA LYS A 109 -14.44 7.76 1.56
C LYS A 109 -15.95 7.66 1.84
N ILE A 110 -16.35 7.29 3.05
CA ILE A 110 -17.77 7.21 3.43
C ILE A 110 -18.39 8.61 3.54
N CYS A 111 -17.64 9.58 4.07
CA CYS A 111 -18.11 10.96 4.22
C CYS A 111 -18.25 11.72 2.91
N MET A 112 -17.56 11.26 1.83
CA MET A 112 -17.62 11.96 0.56
C MET A 112 -18.87 11.58 -0.26
N PRO A 113 -19.57 12.57 -0.84
CA PRO A 113 -20.70 12.30 -1.73
C PRO A 113 -20.24 11.52 -2.98
N ALA A 114 -21.12 10.67 -3.51
CA ALA A 114 -20.80 9.92 -4.73
C ALA A 114 -20.56 10.86 -5.92
N PRO A 115 -19.46 10.72 -6.67
CA PRO A 115 -19.17 11.55 -7.82
C PRO A 115 -20.15 11.28 -8.96
N ARG A 116 -20.34 12.27 -9.81
CA ARG A 116 -21.20 12.16 -11.02
C ARG A 116 -20.45 11.48 -12.18
N ILE A 117 -20.00 10.25 -11.95
CA ILE A 117 -19.34 9.38 -12.94
C ILE A 117 -20.00 8.01 -12.97
N SER A 118 -19.72 7.21 -14.00
CA SER A 118 -20.30 5.85 -14.08
C SER A 118 -19.87 5.00 -12.90
N LYS A 119 -20.77 4.13 -12.43
CA LYS A 119 -20.50 3.21 -11.31
C LYS A 119 -19.28 2.33 -11.57
N LYS A 120 -19.03 1.97 -12.82
CA LYS A 120 -17.90 1.11 -13.22
C LYS A 120 -16.56 1.83 -13.07
N VAL A 121 -16.47 3.08 -13.55
CA VAL A 121 -15.27 3.90 -13.42
C VAL A 121 -15.02 4.26 -11.96
N TYR A 122 -16.06 4.55 -11.19
CA TYR A 122 -15.93 4.78 -9.75
C TYR A 122 -15.45 3.54 -9.00
N ALA A 123 -15.94 2.35 -9.35
CA ALA A 123 -15.46 1.10 -8.78
C ALA A 123 -13.98 0.86 -9.10
N ALA A 124 -13.55 1.09 -10.36
CA ALA A 124 -12.15 1.02 -10.77
C ALA A 124 -11.27 2.01 -9.99
N PHE A 125 -11.71 3.26 -9.85
CA PHE A 125 -11.05 4.29 -9.05
C PHE A 125 -10.89 3.87 -7.58
N CYS A 126 -11.94 3.28 -6.98
CA CYS A 126 -11.90 2.78 -5.60
C CYS A 126 -11.07 1.50 -5.43
N GLY A 127 -10.90 0.71 -6.47
CA GLY A 127 -10.13 -0.54 -6.47
C GLY A 127 -8.63 -0.33 -6.61
N LEU A 128 -8.22 0.76 -7.26
CA LEU A 128 -6.83 1.03 -7.59
C LEU A 128 -5.87 1.05 -6.38
N PRO A 129 -6.22 1.61 -5.22
CA PRO A 129 -5.33 1.60 -4.05
C PRO A 129 -4.95 0.21 -3.56
N ARG A 130 -5.87 -0.76 -3.68
CA ARG A 130 -5.60 -2.16 -3.32
C ARG A 130 -4.61 -2.78 -4.31
N THR A 131 -4.80 -2.51 -5.60
CA THR A 131 -3.85 -2.89 -6.66
C THR A 131 -2.48 -2.27 -6.42
N PHE A 132 -2.46 -0.98 -6.07
CA PHE A 132 -1.22 -0.25 -5.81
C PHE A 132 -0.41 -0.84 -4.66
N LEU A 133 -1.03 -1.16 -3.51
CA LEU A 133 -0.30 -1.75 -2.39
C LEU A 133 0.35 -3.09 -2.76
N ILE A 134 -0.38 -3.95 -3.50
CA ILE A 134 0.15 -5.24 -3.96
C ILE A 134 1.37 -5.02 -4.88
N ILE A 135 1.27 -4.09 -5.82
CA ILE A 135 2.36 -3.77 -6.75
C ILE A 135 3.53 -3.11 -6.02
N LEU A 136 3.26 -2.18 -5.10
CA LEU A 136 4.27 -1.53 -4.28
C LEU A 136 5.09 -2.58 -3.50
N MET A 137 4.42 -3.52 -2.85
CA MET A 137 5.09 -4.62 -2.15
C MET A 137 5.96 -5.45 -3.09
N THR A 138 5.47 -5.74 -4.29
CA THR A 138 6.23 -6.51 -5.29
C THR A 138 7.49 -5.79 -5.76
N ILE A 139 7.42 -4.45 -5.87
CA ILE A 139 8.54 -3.62 -6.30
C ILE A 139 9.55 -3.40 -5.16
N LEU A 140 9.08 -3.29 -3.91
CA LEU A 140 9.96 -3.03 -2.75
C LEU A 140 10.68 -4.28 -2.25
N LEU A 141 10.10 -5.48 -2.36
CA LEU A 141 10.69 -6.71 -1.84
C LEU A 141 12.04 -7.07 -2.47
N PRO A 142 12.23 -7.08 -3.82
CA PRO A 142 13.51 -7.44 -4.41
C PRO A 142 14.67 -6.55 -3.99
N PRO A 143 14.58 -5.20 -4.03
CA PRO A 143 15.67 -4.35 -3.55
C PRO A 143 15.93 -4.50 -2.05
N CYS A 144 14.92 -4.72 -1.20
CA CYS A 144 15.13 -5.01 0.22
C CYS A 144 16.00 -6.25 0.40
N ILE A 145 15.62 -7.37 -0.24
CA ILE A 145 16.38 -8.63 -0.14
C ILE A 145 17.81 -8.46 -0.69
N ALA A 146 17.96 -7.75 -1.81
CA ALA A 146 19.27 -7.51 -2.38
C ALA A 146 20.15 -6.66 -1.45
N MET A 147 19.62 -5.58 -0.89
CA MET A 147 20.36 -4.70 0.02
C MET A 147 20.77 -5.44 1.32
N ASP A 148 19.90 -6.31 1.86
CA ASP A 148 20.22 -7.18 2.99
C ASP A 148 21.35 -8.16 2.65
N ALA A 149 21.31 -8.77 1.47
CA ALA A 149 22.33 -9.71 1.01
C ALA A 149 23.71 -9.03 0.82
N PHE A 150 23.74 -7.76 0.41
CA PHE A 150 24.97 -6.98 0.25
C PHE A 150 25.38 -6.21 1.51
N ASN A 151 24.68 -6.36 2.63
CA ASN A 151 24.92 -5.64 3.89
C ASN A 151 25.01 -4.12 3.70
N VAL A 152 24.09 -3.56 2.91
CA VAL A 152 24.02 -2.11 2.68
C VAL A 152 23.65 -1.41 4.00
N PRO A 153 24.29 -0.26 4.33
CA PRO A 153 23.95 0.47 5.56
C PRO A 153 22.50 0.95 5.54
N LEU A 154 21.81 0.82 6.68
CA LEU A 154 20.38 1.10 6.87
C LEU A 154 19.95 2.49 6.36
N GLY A 155 20.82 3.51 6.53
CA GLY A 155 20.55 4.86 6.04
C GLY A 155 20.42 4.94 4.51
N THR A 156 21.28 4.25 3.76
CA THR A 156 21.20 4.18 2.29
C THR A 156 19.98 3.40 1.85
N GLU A 157 19.69 2.32 2.54
CA GLU A 157 18.52 1.48 2.29
C GLU A 157 17.21 2.28 2.46
N LYS A 158 17.06 3.04 3.54
CA LYS A 158 15.91 3.93 3.76
C LYS A 158 15.74 4.93 2.61
N ILE A 159 16.81 5.57 2.16
CA ILE A 159 16.76 6.54 1.04
C ILE A 159 16.26 5.88 -0.24
N VAL A 160 16.77 4.70 -0.58
CA VAL A 160 16.35 3.94 -1.77
C VAL A 160 14.86 3.57 -1.68
N LEU A 161 14.41 3.04 -0.54
CA LEU A 161 13.03 2.64 -0.34
C LEU A 161 12.06 3.84 -0.37
N TYR A 162 12.42 4.96 0.25
CA TYR A 162 11.62 6.19 0.18
C TYR A 162 11.54 6.74 -1.24
N THR A 163 12.66 6.78 -1.96
CA THR A 163 12.69 7.26 -3.35
C THR A 163 11.80 6.40 -4.24
N LEU A 164 11.95 5.08 -4.14
CA LEU A 164 11.16 4.13 -4.93
C LEU A 164 9.67 4.21 -4.58
N SER A 165 9.32 4.29 -3.30
CA SER A 165 7.94 4.47 -2.82
C SER A 165 7.34 5.78 -3.32
N THR A 166 8.10 6.86 -3.31
CA THR A 166 7.66 8.19 -3.79
C THR A 166 7.38 8.16 -5.30
N ILE A 167 8.27 7.57 -6.10
CA ILE A 167 8.07 7.42 -7.55
C ILE A 167 6.80 6.61 -7.82
N CYS A 168 6.65 5.46 -7.16
CA CYS A 168 5.45 4.63 -7.30
C CYS A 168 4.18 5.39 -6.88
N TYR A 169 4.25 6.18 -5.82
CA TYR A 169 3.12 6.98 -5.34
C TYR A 169 2.71 8.07 -6.33
N ILE A 170 3.66 8.78 -6.94
CA ILE A 170 3.40 9.77 -7.99
C ILE A 170 2.72 9.11 -9.19
N LEU A 171 3.23 7.97 -9.66
CA LEU A 171 2.61 7.22 -10.76
C LEU A 171 1.18 6.78 -10.42
N PHE A 172 0.95 6.35 -9.20
CA PHE A 172 -0.37 6.00 -8.71
C PHE A 172 -1.33 7.19 -8.69
N LEU A 173 -0.90 8.36 -8.19
CA LEU A 173 -1.71 9.58 -8.19
C LEU A 173 -2.07 10.01 -9.62
N ALA A 174 -1.08 10.04 -10.52
CA ALA A 174 -1.28 10.36 -11.93
C ALA A 174 -2.29 9.39 -12.58
N ARG A 175 -2.17 8.11 -12.25
CA ARG A 175 -3.10 7.09 -12.77
C ARG A 175 -4.52 7.26 -12.26
N ARG A 176 -4.69 7.52 -10.96
CA ARG A 176 -6.02 7.79 -10.39
C ARG A 176 -6.67 9.02 -10.98
N PHE A 177 -5.89 10.07 -11.13
CA PHE A 177 -6.33 11.30 -11.79
C PHE A 177 -6.84 11.01 -13.20
N HIS A 178 -6.06 10.29 -14.01
CA HIS A 178 -6.43 9.95 -15.37
C HIS A 178 -7.72 9.10 -15.47
N ILE A 179 -7.89 8.11 -14.56
CA ILE A 179 -9.12 7.29 -14.54
C ILE A 179 -10.33 8.16 -14.19
N PHE A 180 -10.21 9.07 -13.22
CA PHE A 180 -11.32 9.92 -12.83
C PHE A 180 -11.70 10.92 -13.92
N THR A 181 -10.72 11.54 -14.58
CA THR A 181 -10.93 12.53 -15.63
C THR A 181 -11.43 11.92 -16.94
N SER A 182 -11.38 10.59 -17.10
CA SER A 182 -11.92 9.94 -18.31
C SER A 182 -13.43 10.10 -18.49
N GLU A 183 -14.18 10.31 -17.40
CA GLU A 183 -15.64 10.53 -17.43
C GLU A 183 -16.08 11.70 -16.52
N GLY A 184 -15.21 12.21 -15.65
CA GLY A 184 -15.51 13.23 -14.65
C GLY A 184 -14.94 14.61 -14.97
N ASN A 185 -15.35 15.59 -14.18
CA ASN A 185 -14.82 16.96 -14.26
C ASN A 185 -13.44 17.05 -13.61
N PHE A 186 -12.54 17.82 -14.23
CA PHE A 186 -11.16 18.06 -13.75
C PHE A 186 -11.12 18.57 -12.28
N LEU A 187 -11.92 19.57 -11.93
CA LEU A 187 -12.00 20.09 -10.57
C LEU A 187 -12.45 19.04 -9.55
N GLN A 188 -13.41 18.22 -9.95
CA GLN A 188 -13.90 17.14 -9.10
C GLN A 188 -12.83 16.05 -8.90
N ALA A 189 -12.04 15.75 -9.94
CA ALA A 189 -10.90 14.82 -9.85
C ALA A 189 -9.86 15.33 -8.85
N ILE A 190 -9.48 16.61 -8.90
CA ILE A 190 -8.55 17.24 -7.96
C ILE A 190 -9.09 17.14 -6.53
N LEU A 191 -10.34 17.52 -6.30
CA LEU A 191 -10.94 17.48 -4.96
C LEU A 191 -10.89 16.09 -4.36
N TYR A 192 -11.31 15.07 -5.13
CA TYR A 192 -11.29 13.68 -4.68
C TYR A 192 -9.87 13.17 -4.44
N LEU A 193 -8.91 13.55 -5.28
CA LEU A 193 -7.52 13.15 -5.11
C LEU A 193 -6.91 13.79 -3.87
N CYS A 194 -7.11 15.09 -3.67
CA CYS A 194 -6.59 15.81 -2.51
C CYS A 194 -7.16 15.26 -1.20
N THR A 195 -8.45 15.00 -1.13
CA THR A 195 -9.09 14.55 0.10
C THR A 195 -8.85 13.07 0.41
N LEU A 196 -8.91 12.19 -0.60
CA LEU A 196 -8.81 10.74 -0.39
C LEU A 196 -7.37 10.22 -0.36
N GLU A 197 -6.44 10.90 -1.02
CA GLU A 197 -5.07 10.41 -1.14
C GLU A 197 -4.06 11.35 -0.48
N ILE A 198 -4.07 12.63 -0.88
CA ILE A 198 -3.04 13.56 -0.40
C ILE A 198 -3.22 13.85 1.08
N LEU A 199 -4.44 14.08 1.55
CA LEU A 199 -4.71 14.43 2.95
C LEU A 199 -4.26 13.31 3.92
N PRO A 200 -4.68 12.04 3.80
CA PRO A 200 -4.23 10.99 4.72
C PRO A 200 -2.72 10.74 4.64
N THR A 201 -2.14 10.83 3.44
CA THR A 201 -0.69 10.64 3.25
C THR A 201 0.10 11.82 3.82
N ALA A 202 -0.39 13.06 3.66
CA ALA A 202 0.22 14.24 4.25
C ALA A 202 0.19 14.17 5.78
N VAL A 203 -0.91 13.74 6.39
CA VAL A 203 -1.00 13.51 7.84
C VAL A 203 0.06 12.50 8.28
N LEU A 204 0.20 11.38 7.58
CA LEU A 204 1.20 10.37 7.92
C LEU A 204 2.64 10.89 7.77
N VAL A 205 2.93 11.66 6.71
CA VAL A 205 4.26 12.25 6.50
C VAL A 205 4.55 13.34 7.53
N VAL A 206 3.57 14.19 7.86
CA VAL A 206 3.75 15.23 8.88
C VAL A 206 4.00 14.61 10.26
N THR A 207 3.27 13.56 10.62
CA THR A 207 3.53 12.83 11.88
C THR A 207 4.92 12.21 11.92
N LEU A 208 5.45 11.74 10.78
CA LEU A 208 6.81 11.20 10.68
C LEU A 208 7.90 12.27 10.85
N VAL A 209 7.64 13.52 10.42
CA VAL A 209 8.64 14.60 10.45
C VAL A 209 8.60 15.42 11.74
N VAL A 210 7.42 15.55 12.35
CA VAL A 210 7.21 16.45 13.50
C VAL A 210 7.37 15.72 14.84
N PHE A 211 7.10 14.43 14.90
CA PHE A 211 7.13 13.60 16.12
C PHE A 211 8.12 12.44 15.98
#